data_4943e463ced60d5e0a6cf44ba7a5808b
#
_entry.id   4943e463ced60d5e0a6cf44ba7a5808b
#
_cell.length_a   1.000
_cell.length_b   1.000
_cell.length_c   1.000
_cell.angle_alpha   90.00
_cell.angle_beta   90.00
_cell.angle_gamma   90.00
#
_symmetry.space_group_name_H-M   'P 1'
#
loop_
_entity.id
_entity.type
_entity.pdbx_description
1 polymer ?
#
loop_
_entity_poly.entity_id
_entity_poly.type
_entity_poly.pdbx_seq_one_letter_code
_entity_poly.pdbx_strand_id
1 'polypeptide(L)'
;KYRMLLKRKQKELDELVIQRKNTRKMRTNLPVVAIVGYTNAGKSTLLNKLISKSNNKNSKKVLEENRLFSTLETSTRLIDIYNYPSFLLTDTVGFISHLPTMLVDAFKSTLEEIKEADLLINVVDVSSPYYINNLFVTEDILIKLEADNIPQIILYNKVDECKNIPFIPKENELLVSLNTDEDIEQIMKLIFDRLSKNWEYQQIKIPVFKDLYCLKKLGYVKNMEMFDDYYLVDLYLPNYNKQKLKDFLND
;
A
#
# COMPACT_ATOMS: atom_id res chain seq x y z
N LYS A 1 -26.21 36.11 5.73
CA LYS A 1 -26.74 34.76 5.41
C LYS A 1 -25.63 33.84 4.92
N TYR A 2 -24.87 34.18 3.87
CA TYR A 2 -23.78 33.38 3.29
C TYR A 2 -22.59 33.11 4.28
N ARG A 3 -22.18 34.14 5.06
CA ARG A 3 -21.09 33.97 6.07
C ARG A 3 -21.45 33.00 7.18
N MET A 4 -22.72 32.94 7.59
CA MET A 4 -23.17 31.96 8.60
C MET A 4 -23.19 30.53 8.01
N LEU A 5 -23.60 30.41 6.74
CA LEU A 5 -23.59 29.12 6.04
C LEU A 5 -22.15 28.57 5.88
N LEU A 6 -21.21 29.44 5.48
CA LEU A 6 -19.79 29.09 5.39
C LEU A 6 -19.21 28.63 6.73
N LYS A 7 -19.46 29.37 7.83
CA LYS A 7 -19.01 28.98 9.17
C LYS A 7 -19.62 27.64 9.62
N ARG A 8 -20.89 27.40 9.29
CA ARG A 8 -21.54 26.13 9.63
C ARG A 8 -20.92 24.97 8.83
N LYS A 9 -20.68 25.15 7.53
CA LYS A 9 -20.02 24.13 6.70
C LYS A 9 -18.58 23.87 7.10
N GLN A 10 -17.84 24.91 7.49
CA GLN A 10 -16.49 24.75 8.02
C GLN A 10 -16.50 23.92 9.32
N LYS A 11 -17.44 24.21 10.23
CA LYS A 11 -17.58 23.45 11.48
C LYS A 11 -17.97 21.99 11.22
N GLU A 12 -18.90 21.73 10.29
CA GLU A 12 -19.26 20.36 9.86
C GLU A 12 -18.03 19.62 9.28
N LEU A 13 -17.19 20.31 8.51
CA LEU A 13 -15.96 19.77 7.95
C LEU A 13 -14.94 19.43 9.06
N ASP A 14 -14.74 20.34 10.00
CA ASP A 14 -13.83 20.13 11.14
C ASP A 14 -14.29 18.96 12.03
N GLU A 15 -15.60 18.82 12.26
CA GLU A 15 -16.20 17.70 12.98
C GLU A 15 -15.99 16.38 12.23
N LEU A 16 -16.13 16.36 10.91
CA LEU A 16 -15.85 15.19 10.07
C LEU A 16 -14.36 14.81 10.10
N VAL A 17 -13.45 15.78 10.08
CA VAL A 17 -12.00 15.55 10.23
C VAL A 17 -11.69 14.93 11.60
N ILE A 18 -12.30 15.44 12.67
CA ILE A 18 -12.14 14.89 14.03
C ILE A 18 -12.72 13.47 14.12
N GLN A 19 -13.91 13.24 13.57
CA GLN A 19 -14.52 11.90 13.50
C GLN A 19 -13.64 10.93 12.72
N ARG A 20 -13.10 11.34 11.56
CA ARG A 20 -12.15 10.55 10.78
C ARG A 20 -10.89 10.22 11.58
N LYS A 21 -10.29 11.20 12.28
CA LYS A 21 -9.14 10.98 13.17
C LYS A 21 -9.45 10.01 14.30
N ASN A 22 -10.63 10.10 14.91
CA ASN A 22 -11.03 9.21 16.01
C ASN A 22 -11.35 7.79 15.50
N THR A 23 -12.01 7.67 14.37
CA THR A 23 -12.27 6.38 13.70
C THR A 23 -10.94 5.74 13.25
N ARG A 24 -9.94 6.54 12.87
CA ARG A 24 -8.59 6.09 12.52
C ARG A 24 -7.80 5.60 13.73
N LYS A 25 -7.89 6.27 14.90
CA LYS A 25 -7.30 5.77 16.15
C LYS A 25 -7.89 4.44 16.62
N MET A 26 -9.14 4.17 16.32
CA MET A 26 -9.79 2.88 16.54
C MET A 26 -9.50 1.85 15.44
N ARG A 27 -9.09 2.28 14.24
CA ARG A 27 -8.66 1.40 13.16
C ARG A 27 -7.29 0.86 13.51
N THR A 28 -7.29 -0.27 14.18
CA THR A 28 -6.23 -1.28 14.19
C THR A 28 -4.82 -0.75 13.90
N ASN A 29 -3.86 -1.15 14.69
CA ASN A 29 -2.42 -0.96 14.50
C ASN A 29 -1.89 -1.60 13.18
N LEU A 30 -2.70 -1.70 12.13
CA LEU A 30 -2.29 -2.26 10.84
C LEU A 30 -1.54 -1.22 10.02
N PRO A 31 -0.47 -1.62 9.32
CA PRO A 31 0.23 -0.71 8.42
C PRO A 31 -0.68 -0.24 7.28
N VAL A 32 -0.49 0.99 6.86
CA VAL A 32 -1.22 1.63 5.76
C VAL A 32 -0.30 1.75 4.55
N VAL A 33 -0.71 1.20 3.44
CA VAL A 33 -0.02 1.29 2.14
C VAL A 33 -0.88 2.11 1.19
N ALA A 34 -0.33 3.15 0.57
CA ALA A 34 -1.05 3.95 -0.42
C ALA A 34 -0.48 3.72 -1.82
N ILE A 35 -1.38 3.56 -2.80
CA ILE A 35 -1.00 3.46 -4.22
C ILE A 35 -1.04 4.86 -4.82
N VAL A 36 0.08 5.29 -5.41
CA VAL A 36 0.23 6.56 -6.11
C VAL A 36 0.74 6.32 -7.54
N GLY A 37 0.74 7.33 -8.35
CA GLY A 37 1.26 7.28 -9.71
C GLY A 37 0.35 7.97 -10.72
N TYR A 38 0.89 8.16 -11.91
CA TYR A 38 0.21 8.87 -12.98
C TYR A 38 -1.10 8.16 -13.42
N THR A 39 -2.00 8.90 -14.09
CA THR A 39 -3.22 8.30 -14.64
C THR A 39 -2.87 7.21 -15.65
N ASN A 40 -3.67 6.14 -15.70
CA ASN A 40 -3.48 4.99 -16.58
C ASN A 40 -2.19 4.17 -16.37
N ALA A 41 -1.48 4.37 -15.24
CA ALA A 41 -0.28 3.59 -14.92
C ALA A 41 -0.59 2.14 -14.48
N GLY A 42 -1.86 1.81 -14.17
CA GLY A 42 -2.26 0.46 -13.73
C GLY A 42 -2.56 0.36 -12.23
N LYS A 43 -2.79 1.50 -11.53
CA LYS A 43 -3.12 1.51 -10.09
C LYS A 43 -4.34 0.68 -9.74
N SER A 44 -5.45 0.87 -10.46
CA SER A 44 -6.69 0.12 -10.25
C SER A 44 -6.53 -1.37 -10.60
N THR A 45 -5.69 -1.71 -11.57
CA THR A 45 -5.34 -3.08 -11.90
C THR A 45 -4.59 -3.74 -10.73
N LEU A 46 -3.57 -3.06 -10.18
CA LEU A 46 -2.85 -3.54 -9.01
C LEU A 46 -3.80 -3.74 -7.82
N LEU A 47 -4.63 -2.73 -7.51
CA LEU A 47 -5.61 -2.82 -6.44
C LEU A 47 -6.54 -4.04 -6.61
N ASN A 48 -7.12 -4.21 -7.80
CA ASN A 48 -8.03 -5.32 -8.10
C ASN A 48 -7.34 -6.68 -7.98
N LYS A 49 -6.08 -6.79 -8.41
CA LYS A 49 -5.28 -8.01 -8.25
C LYS A 49 -5.05 -8.35 -6.80
N LEU A 50 -4.62 -7.38 -5.96
CA LEU A 50 -4.42 -7.59 -4.54
C LEU A 50 -5.73 -7.95 -3.82
N ILE A 51 -6.85 -7.30 -4.17
CA ILE A 51 -8.18 -7.64 -3.65
C ILE A 51 -8.59 -9.06 -4.05
N SER A 52 -8.35 -9.46 -5.30
CA SER A 52 -8.74 -10.81 -5.79
C SER A 52 -7.96 -11.93 -5.09
N LYS A 53 -6.74 -11.66 -4.65
CA LYS A 53 -5.89 -12.58 -3.87
C LYS A 53 -6.18 -12.53 -2.36
N SER A 54 -6.88 -11.49 -1.91
CA SER A 54 -7.23 -11.34 -0.50
C SER A 54 -8.33 -12.33 -0.09
N ASN A 55 -8.17 -12.95 1.08
CA ASN A 55 -9.17 -13.85 1.67
C ASN A 55 -10.46 -13.11 2.07
N ASN A 56 -10.44 -11.78 2.04
CA ASN A 56 -11.59 -10.96 2.43
C ASN A 56 -12.58 -10.81 1.28
N LYS A 57 -13.56 -11.72 1.20
CA LYS A 57 -14.58 -11.79 0.12
C LYS A 57 -15.52 -10.58 0.03
N ASN A 58 -15.53 -9.68 1.02
CA ASN A 58 -16.44 -8.52 1.08
C ASN A 58 -15.90 -7.26 0.38
N SER A 59 -14.71 -7.30 -0.20
CA SER A 59 -14.16 -6.17 -0.94
C SER A 59 -14.74 -6.11 -2.36
N LYS A 60 -15.54 -5.08 -2.66
CA LYS A 60 -16.02 -4.83 -4.03
C LYS A 60 -14.82 -4.47 -4.93
N LYS A 61 -14.75 -5.10 -6.11
CA LYS A 61 -13.78 -4.73 -7.16
C LYS A 61 -14.00 -3.28 -7.60
N VAL A 62 -12.93 -2.56 -7.82
CA VAL A 62 -12.94 -1.22 -8.43
C VAL A 62 -13.02 -1.39 -9.95
N LEU A 63 -13.80 -0.54 -10.63
CA LEU A 63 -13.88 -0.55 -12.10
C LEU A 63 -12.53 -0.10 -12.69
N GLU A 64 -11.96 -0.96 -13.52
CA GLU A 64 -10.79 -0.62 -14.34
C GLU A 64 -11.28 0.11 -15.58
N GLU A 65 -11.12 1.43 -15.60
CA GLU A 65 -11.45 2.25 -16.77
C GLU A 65 -10.22 3.02 -17.23
N ASN A 66 -9.97 3.00 -18.55
CA ASN A 66 -8.95 3.83 -19.20
C ASN A 66 -9.39 5.30 -19.29
N ARG A 67 -10.02 5.81 -18.24
CA ARG A 67 -10.46 7.19 -18.14
C ARG A 67 -9.62 7.97 -17.16
N LEU A 68 -9.42 9.24 -17.43
CA LEU A 68 -8.84 10.17 -16.48
C LEU A 68 -9.77 10.26 -15.26
N PHE A 69 -9.19 10.11 -14.04
CA PHE A 69 -9.94 10.17 -12.78
C PHE A 69 -10.98 9.06 -12.57
N SER A 70 -10.65 7.81 -12.90
CA SER A 70 -11.52 6.67 -12.61
C SER A 70 -11.79 6.49 -11.10
N THR A 71 -10.89 6.95 -10.24
CA THR A 71 -11.03 6.97 -8.78
C THR A 71 -11.12 8.42 -8.30
N LEU A 72 -12.30 8.87 -7.93
CA LEU A 72 -12.54 10.23 -7.44
C LEU A 72 -12.55 10.32 -5.90
N GLU A 73 -12.82 9.20 -5.22
CA GLU A 73 -12.81 9.07 -3.76
C GLU A 73 -11.78 8.03 -3.35
N THR A 74 -10.99 8.34 -2.32
CA THR A 74 -10.08 7.35 -1.73
C THR A 74 -10.88 6.21 -1.13
N SER A 75 -10.49 4.99 -1.43
CA SER A 75 -11.06 3.80 -0.82
C SER A 75 -9.99 2.99 -0.10
N THR A 76 -10.10 2.90 1.22
CA THR A 76 -9.22 2.04 2.02
C THR A 76 -9.82 0.65 2.15
N ARG A 77 -9.02 -0.37 1.89
CA ARG A 77 -9.41 -1.77 1.95
C ARG A 77 -8.44 -2.59 2.78
N LEU A 78 -8.98 -3.54 3.54
CA LEU A 78 -8.14 -4.53 4.22
C LEU A 78 -7.68 -5.57 3.21
N ILE A 79 -6.37 -5.73 3.10
CA ILE A 79 -5.71 -6.78 2.33
C ILE A 79 -5.22 -7.85 3.29
N ASP A 80 -5.71 -9.05 3.07
CA ASP A 80 -5.40 -10.24 3.88
C ASP A 80 -5.01 -11.39 2.95
N ILE A 81 -3.74 -11.46 2.57
CA ILE A 81 -3.20 -12.47 1.67
C ILE A 81 -2.51 -13.57 2.48
N TYR A 82 -2.64 -14.81 2.02
CA TYR A 82 -1.99 -15.95 2.63
C TYR A 82 -0.46 -15.73 2.73
N ASN A 83 0.13 -16.16 3.84
CA ASN A 83 1.56 -16.03 4.17
C ASN A 83 2.06 -14.61 4.53
N TYR A 84 1.22 -13.60 4.53
CA TYR A 84 1.61 -12.23 4.89
C TYR A 84 0.72 -11.66 6.00
N PRO A 85 1.25 -10.77 6.86
CA PRO A 85 0.41 -10.00 7.76
C PRO A 85 -0.59 -9.14 6.98
N SER A 86 -1.74 -8.86 7.59
CA SER A 86 -2.74 -8.00 6.99
C SER A 86 -2.30 -6.52 7.02
N PHE A 87 -2.71 -5.75 6.02
CA PHE A 87 -2.47 -4.32 5.93
C PHE A 87 -3.65 -3.59 5.29
N LEU A 88 -3.71 -2.27 5.46
CA LEU A 88 -4.68 -1.42 4.81
C LEU A 88 -4.09 -0.88 3.51
N LEU A 89 -4.83 -1.02 2.41
CA LEU A 89 -4.46 -0.50 1.11
C LEU A 89 -5.40 0.63 0.72
N THR A 90 -4.85 1.80 0.46
CA THR A 90 -5.59 3.00 0.03
C THR A 90 -5.29 3.28 -1.44
N ASP A 91 -6.34 3.26 -2.27
CA ASP A 91 -6.25 3.74 -3.65
C ASP A 91 -6.41 5.26 -3.68
N THR A 92 -5.58 5.92 -4.47
CA THR A 92 -5.59 7.37 -4.60
C THR A 92 -5.98 7.80 -6.01
N VAL A 93 -6.36 9.07 -6.16
CA VAL A 93 -6.60 9.67 -7.47
C VAL A 93 -5.33 9.63 -8.30
N GLY A 94 -5.44 9.26 -9.58
CA GLY A 94 -4.30 9.29 -10.51
C GLY A 94 -3.81 10.71 -10.75
N PHE A 95 -2.51 10.92 -10.65
CA PHE A 95 -1.89 12.21 -10.93
C PHE A 95 -1.89 12.52 -12.42
N ILE A 96 -2.03 13.79 -12.77
CA ILE A 96 -1.93 14.33 -14.13
C ILE A 96 -0.98 15.51 -14.16
N SER A 97 -0.34 15.71 -15.32
CA SER A 97 0.43 16.94 -15.57
C SER A 97 -0.50 18.15 -15.49
N HIS A 98 -0.05 19.21 -14.84
CA HIS A 98 -0.80 20.46 -14.72
C HIS A 98 -2.18 20.31 -14.05
N LEU A 99 -2.21 19.65 -12.85
CA LEU A 99 -3.39 19.73 -12.00
C LEU A 99 -3.73 21.22 -11.77
N PRO A 100 -4.90 21.72 -12.24
CA PRO A 100 -5.31 23.09 -11.94
C PRO A 100 -5.34 23.29 -10.43
N THR A 101 -4.89 24.47 -9.96
CA THR A 101 -4.84 24.80 -8.52
C THR A 101 -6.19 24.59 -7.82
N MET A 102 -7.29 24.88 -8.52
CA MET A 102 -8.66 24.61 -8.01
C MET A 102 -8.92 23.10 -7.75
N LEU A 103 -8.34 22.20 -8.56
CA LEU A 103 -8.46 20.76 -8.35
C LEU A 103 -7.54 20.26 -7.22
N VAL A 104 -6.38 20.87 -7.04
CA VAL A 104 -5.49 20.57 -5.89
C VAL A 104 -6.22 20.82 -4.58
N ASP A 105 -6.93 21.94 -4.45
CA ASP A 105 -7.71 22.26 -3.25
C ASP A 105 -8.91 21.31 -3.07
N ALA A 106 -9.57 20.92 -4.16
CA ALA A 106 -10.68 19.95 -4.12
C ALA A 106 -10.22 18.54 -3.72
N PHE A 107 -9.02 18.14 -4.14
CA PHE A 107 -8.43 16.83 -3.79
C PHE A 107 -7.59 16.85 -2.52
N LYS A 108 -7.39 18.01 -1.89
CA LYS A 108 -6.54 18.15 -0.70
C LYS A 108 -6.90 17.18 0.40
N SER A 109 -8.20 16.99 0.67
CA SER A 109 -8.66 16.03 1.69
C SER A 109 -8.40 14.56 1.32
N THR A 110 -8.42 14.24 0.02
CA THR A 110 -8.12 12.91 -0.53
C THR A 110 -6.62 12.65 -0.54
N LEU A 111 -5.84 13.69 -0.86
CA LEU A 111 -4.39 13.63 -0.88
C LEU A 111 -3.76 13.64 0.54
N GLU A 112 -4.45 14.21 1.53
CA GLU A 112 -4.04 14.15 2.94
C GLU A 112 -3.98 12.70 3.48
N GLU A 113 -4.75 11.77 2.90
CA GLU A 113 -4.67 10.36 3.27
C GLU A 113 -3.33 9.71 2.89
N ILE A 114 -2.62 10.26 1.91
CA ILE A 114 -1.27 9.80 1.52
C ILE A 114 -0.27 10.05 2.66
N LYS A 115 -0.38 11.18 3.37
CA LYS A 115 0.52 11.53 4.48
C LYS A 115 0.48 10.53 5.65
N GLU A 116 -0.58 9.77 5.76
CA GLU A 116 -0.77 8.79 6.83
C GLU A 116 -0.31 7.38 6.44
N ALA A 117 0.23 7.22 5.23
CA ALA A 117 0.74 5.93 4.78
C ALA A 117 2.11 5.62 5.41
N ASP A 118 2.32 4.34 5.74
CA ASP A 118 3.61 3.81 6.18
C ASP A 118 4.51 3.46 4.98
N LEU A 119 3.88 3.26 3.79
CA LEU A 119 4.58 2.93 2.55
C LEU A 119 3.77 3.44 1.35
N LEU A 120 4.46 3.98 0.35
CA LEU A 120 3.88 4.33 -0.94
C LEU A 120 4.26 3.28 -2.00
N ILE A 121 3.29 2.93 -2.84
CA ILE A 121 3.51 2.14 -4.06
C ILE A 121 3.32 3.09 -5.24
N ASN A 122 4.41 3.52 -5.86
CA ASN A 122 4.39 4.36 -7.05
C ASN A 122 4.34 3.47 -8.30
N VAL A 123 3.20 3.46 -8.99
CA VAL A 123 2.99 2.67 -10.21
C VAL A 123 3.29 3.53 -11.42
N VAL A 124 4.20 3.08 -12.26
CA VAL A 124 4.71 3.78 -13.44
C VAL A 124 4.46 2.93 -14.69
N ASP A 125 3.82 3.49 -15.70
CA ASP A 125 3.66 2.85 -17.02
C ASP A 125 4.97 2.98 -17.80
N VAL A 126 5.79 1.92 -17.82
CA VAL A 126 7.10 1.94 -18.48
C VAL A 126 7.00 1.83 -20.01
N SER A 127 5.83 1.45 -20.54
CA SER A 127 5.58 1.42 -22.00
C SER A 127 5.40 2.83 -22.59
N SER A 128 5.05 3.79 -21.73
CA SER A 128 4.90 5.18 -22.14
C SER A 128 6.26 5.84 -22.43
N PRO A 129 6.44 6.53 -23.58
CA PRO A 129 7.66 7.27 -23.85
C PRO A 129 7.92 8.41 -22.85
N TYR A 130 6.91 8.79 -22.07
CA TYR A 130 6.95 9.86 -21.06
C TYR A 130 7.07 9.32 -19.63
N TYR A 131 7.39 8.03 -19.42
CA TYR A 131 7.38 7.42 -18.08
C TYR A 131 8.30 8.14 -17.07
N ILE A 132 9.45 8.63 -17.53
CA ILE A 132 10.39 9.41 -16.68
C ILE A 132 9.73 10.72 -16.24
N ASN A 133 9.09 11.44 -17.18
CA ASN A 133 8.39 12.69 -16.86
C ASN A 133 7.22 12.44 -15.90
N ASN A 134 6.46 11.36 -16.10
CA ASN A 134 5.36 10.97 -15.23
C ASN A 134 5.84 10.63 -13.81
N LEU A 135 7.03 10.01 -13.69
CA LEU A 135 7.68 9.77 -12.40
C LEU A 135 8.01 11.09 -11.70
N PHE A 136 8.66 12.03 -12.38
CA PHE A 136 8.97 13.36 -11.84
C PHE A 136 7.72 14.13 -11.41
N VAL A 137 6.63 14.08 -12.20
CA VAL A 137 5.36 14.72 -11.84
C VAL A 137 4.80 14.11 -10.55
N THR A 138 4.88 12.78 -10.41
CA THR A 138 4.43 12.11 -9.18
C THR A 138 5.28 12.55 -7.97
N GLU A 139 6.61 12.59 -8.11
CA GLU A 139 7.52 13.04 -7.05
C GLU A 139 7.27 14.50 -6.66
N ASP A 140 7.10 15.41 -7.63
CA ASP A 140 6.79 16.82 -7.38
C ASP A 140 5.48 17.01 -6.60
N ILE A 141 4.47 16.20 -6.90
CA ILE A 141 3.21 16.20 -6.16
C ILE A 141 3.41 15.67 -4.73
N LEU A 142 4.17 14.60 -4.54
CA LEU A 142 4.48 14.07 -3.21
C LEU A 142 5.23 15.08 -2.34
N ILE A 143 6.19 15.83 -2.92
CA ILE A 143 6.89 16.92 -2.24
C ILE A 143 5.90 18.03 -1.83
N LYS A 144 5.02 18.48 -2.74
CA LYS A 144 3.99 19.50 -2.45
C LYS A 144 3.01 19.04 -1.37
N LEU A 145 2.81 17.74 -1.24
CA LEU A 145 2.00 17.13 -0.18
C LEU A 145 2.79 16.84 1.10
N GLU A 146 4.09 17.17 1.19
CA GLU A 146 4.95 16.83 2.33
C GLU A 146 4.96 15.31 2.63
N ALA A 147 4.85 14.49 1.59
CA ALA A 147 4.81 13.02 1.65
C ALA A 147 6.07 12.36 1.08
N ASP A 148 7.08 13.15 0.69
CA ASP A 148 8.35 12.72 0.13
C ASP A 148 9.22 11.93 1.11
N ASN A 149 9.00 12.11 2.42
CA ASN A 149 9.69 11.36 3.48
C ASN A 149 9.13 9.96 3.73
N ILE A 150 7.97 9.62 3.15
CA ILE A 150 7.38 8.29 3.30
C ILE A 150 8.17 7.29 2.45
N PRO A 151 8.56 6.12 3.00
CA PRO A 151 9.21 5.08 2.21
C PRO A 151 8.39 4.74 0.97
N GLN A 152 9.05 4.56 -0.18
CA GLN A 152 8.34 4.19 -1.41
C GLN A 152 9.01 3.03 -2.13
N ILE A 153 8.19 2.25 -2.82
CA ILE A 153 8.56 1.28 -3.83
C ILE A 153 8.03 1.73 -5.19
N ILE A 154 8.76 1.45 -6.26
CA ILE A 154 8.38 1.81 -7.61
C ILE A 154 8.08 0.53 -8.39
N LEU A 155 6.88 0.46 -8.96
CA LEU A 155 6.48 -0.62 -9.84
C LEU A 155 6.44 -0.10 -11.28
N TYR A 156 7.41 -0.50 -12.08
CA TYR A 156 7.43 -0.25 -13.51
C TYR A 156 6.53 -1.28 -14.19
N ASN A 157 5.30 -0.88 -14.42
CA ASN A 157 4.22 -1.72 -14.96
C ASN A 157 4.20 -1.70 -16.50
N LYS A 158 3.54 -2.70 -17.08
CA LYS A 158 3.36 -2.93 -18.51
C LYS A 158 4.66 -3.27 -19.24
N VAL A 159 5.54 -4.03 -18.58
CA VAL A 159 6.79 -4.48 -19.19
C VAL A 159 6.56 -5.38 -20.42
N ASP A 160 5.43 -6.06 -20.47
CA ASP A 160 4.97 -6.89 -21.58
C ASP A 160 4.69 -6.08 -22.87
N GLU A 161 4.41 -4.78 -22.74
CA GLU A 161 4.25 -3.86 -23.86
C GLU A 161 5.60 -3.26 -24.35
N CYS A 162 6.71 -3.54 -23.66
CA CYS A 162 8.02 -2.98 -23.97
C CYS A 162 8.89 -3.95 -24.78
N LYS A 163 9.53 -3.48 -25.84
CA LYS A 163 10.54 -4.29 -26.58
C LYS A 163 11.84 -4.42 -25.79
N ASN A 164 12.27 -3.35 -25.16
CA ASN A 164 13.48 -3.28 -24.33
C ASN A 164 13.26 -2.33 -23.16
N ILE A 165 13.83 -2.65 -22.01
CA ILE A 165 13.85 -1.80 -20.84
C ILE A 165 15.29 -1.31 -20.63
N PRO A 166 15.56 0.01 -20.70
CA PRO A 166 16.91 0.54 -20.80
C PRO A 166 17.62 0.70 -19.44
N PHE A 167 17.09 0.10 -18.37
CA PHE A 167 17.65 0.21 -17.02
C PHE A 167 17.50 -1.11 -16.24
N ILE A 168 18.27 -1.22 -15.17
CA ILE A 168 18.15 -2.30 -14.17
C ILE A 168 17.46 -1.73 -12.94
N PRO A 169 16.38 -2.37 -12.44
CA PRO A 169 15.67 -1.89 -11.26
C PRO A 169 16.54 -1.94 -10.01
N LYS A 170 16.38 -0.96 -9.14
CA LYS A 170 17.05 -0.87 -7.83
C LYS A 170 16.35 -1.78 -6.82
N GLU A 171 16.91 -1.88 -5.62
CA GLU A 171 16.39 -2.68 -4.51
C GLU A 171 14.92 -2.39 -4.14
N ASN A 172 14.45 -1.16 -4.37
CA ASN A 172 13.08 -0.73 -4.12
C ASN A 172 12.21 -0.62 -5.37
N GLU A 173 12.62 -1.23 -6.46
CA GLU A 173 11.97 -1.15 -7.77
C GLU A 173 11.69 -2.55 -8.29
N LEU A 174 10.56 -2.74 -8.96
CA LEU A 174 10.21 -3.98 -9.66
C LEU A 174 9.71 -3.68 -11.07
N LEU A 175 10.04 -4.59 -11.99
CA LEU A 175 9.48 -4.66 -13.34
C LEU A 175 8.34 -5.66 -13.31
N VAL A 176 7.12 -5.23 -13.66
CA VAL A 176 5.91 -6.05 -13.56
C VAL A 176 4.99 -5.83 -14.77
N SER A 177 4.17 -6.81 -15.08
CA SER A 177 3.06 -6.66 -16.03
C SER A 177 1.69 -6.69 -15.36
N LEU A 178 1.65 -7.07 -14.08
CA LEU A 178 0.45 -7.32 -13.30
C LEU A 178 -0.46 -8.42 -13.90
N ASN A 179 0.07 -9.26 -14.78
CA ASN A 179 -0.69 -10.31 -15.44
C ASN A 179 -0.54 -11.68 -14.77
N THR A 180 0.55 -11.89 -14.02
CA THR A 180 0.89 -13.17 -13.39
C THR A 180 0.69 -13.14 -11.88
N ASP A 181 0.55 -14.32 -11.28
CA ASP A 181 0.53 -14.50 -9.83
C ASP A 181 1.91 -14.28 -9.22
N GLU A 182 2.96 -14.53 -10.00
CA GLU A 182 4.34 -14.31 -9.60
C GLU A 182 4.65 -12.82 -9.38
N ASP A 183 4.13 -11.93 -10.25
CA ASP A 183 4.23 -10.48 -10.05
C ASP A 183 3.67 -10.07 -8.69
N ILE A 184 2.51 -10.62 -8.31
CA ILE A 184 1.86 -10.28 -7.03
C ILE A 184 2.68 -10.79 -5.85
N GLU A 185 3.27 -11.98 -5.95
CA GLU A 185 4.13 -12.52 -4.89
C GLU A 185 5.40 -11.66 -4.69
N GLN A 186 6.05 -11.25 -5.78
CA GLN A 186 7.21 -10.36 -5.74
C GLN A 186 6.85 -8.99 -5.15
N ILE A 187 5.69 -8.42 -5.53
CA ILE A 187 5.19 -7.16 -4.98
C ILE A 187 4.93 -7.29 -3.47
N MET A 188 4.27 -8.37 -3.02
CA MET A 188 4.02 -8.61 -1.60
C MET A 188 5.31 -8.73 -0.81
N LYS A 189 6.28 -9.47 -1.33
CA LYS A 189 7.61 -9.59 -0.72
C LYS A 189 8.27 -8.21 -0.57
N LEU A 190 8.27 -7.40 -1.64
CA LEU A 190 8.88 -6.07 -1.61
C LEU A 190 8.15 -5.12 -0.63
N ILE A 191 6.81 -5.18 -0.56
CA ILE A 191 6.02 -4.41 0.41
C ILE A 191 6.49 -4.75 1.84
N PHE A 192 6.58 -6.04 2.19
CA PHE A 192 6.94 -6.44 3.54
C PHE A 192 8.42 -6.29 3.84
N ASP A 193 9.32 -6.44 2.88
CA ASP A 193 10.73 -6.09 3.03
C ASP A 193 10.93 -4.59 3.37
N ARG A 194 9.99 -3.73 2.96
CA ARG A 194 10.03 -2.30 3.29
C ARG A 194 9.30 -1.97 4.60
N LEU A 195 8.11 -2.48 4.81
CA LEU A 195 7.33 -2.25 6.04
C LEU A 195 8.06 -2.80 7.27
N SER A 196 8.70 -3.96 7.13
CA SER A 196 9.37 -4.64 8.25
C SER A 196 10.69 -4.00 8.68
N LYS A 197 11.23 -3.01 7.97
CA LYS A 197 12.48 -2.32 8.37
C LYS A 197 12.43 -1.72 9.77
N ASN A 198 11.25 -1.28 10.19
CA ASN A 198 11.01 -0.71 11.51
C ASN A 198 10.41 -1.71 12.51
N TRP A 199 10.31 -2.99 12.13
CA TRP A 199 9.80 -4.05 12.99
C TRP A 199 10.95 -4.73 13.73
N GLU A 200 10.64 -5.32 14.87
CA GLU A 200 11.63 -6.04 15.67
C GLU A 200 11.98 -7.37 15.00
N TYR A 201 13.25 -7.56 14.70
CA TYR A 201 13.75 -8.84 14.20
C TYR A 201 13.94 -9.81 15.35
N GLN A 202 13.46 -11.04 15.16
CA GLN A 202 13.64 -12.15 16.08
C GLN A 202 13.90 -13.43 15.29
N GLN A 203 14.89 -14.21 15.69
CA GLN A 203 15.04 -15.58 15.22
C GLN A 203 14.43 -16.51 16.27
N ILE A 204 13.40 -17.26 15.90
CA ILE A 204 12.63 -18.11 16.83
C ILE A 204 12.57 -19.55 16.35
N LYS A 205 12.53 -20.48 17.31
CA LYS A 205 12.29 -21.90 17.06
C LYS A 205 10.81 -22.19 17.26
N ILE A 206 10.17 -22.76 16.25
CA ILE A 206 8.75 -23.12 16.25
C ILE A 206 8.63 -24.62 16.07
N PRO A 207 8.04 -25.38 17.01
CA PRO A 207 7.79 -26.79 16.83
C PRO A 207 6.98 -27.09 15.57
N VAL A 208 7.27 -28.22 14.90
CA VAL A 208 6.62 -28.57 13.61
C VAL A 208 5.11 -28.75 13.71
N PHE A 209 4.57 -29.01 14.89
CA PHE A 209 3.13 -29.16 15.12
C PHE A 209 2.38 -27.81 15.25
N LYS A 210 3.08 -26.68 15.38
CA LYS A 210 2.47 -25.34 15.49
C LYS A 210 1.96 -24.86 14.14
N ASP A 211 0.86 -24.12 14.18
CA ASP A 211 0.26 -23.55 12.96
C ASP A 211 1.07 -22.35 12.46
N LEU A 212 1.86 -22.58 11.43
CA LEU A 212 2.66 -21.53 10.77
C LEU A 212 1.79 -20.45 10.12
N TYR A 213 0.54 -20.73 9.79
CA TYR A 213 -0.37 -19.71 9.26
C TYR A 213 -0.64 -18.63 10.31
N CYS A 214 -0.92 -19.02 11.55
CA CYS A 214 -1.09 -18.08 12.65
C CYS A 214 0.15 -17.22 12.85
N LEU A 215 1.36 -17.82 12.83
CA LEU A 215 2.61 -17.08 12.95
C LEU A 215 2.77 -16.03 11.84
N LYS A 216 2.52 -16.41 10.58
CA LYS A 216 2.62 -15.52 9.41
C LYS A 216 1.62 -14.37 9.43
N LYS A 217 0.54 -14.47 10.21
CA LYS A 217 -0.40 -13.36 10.46
C LYS A 217 0.06 -12.42 11.57
N LEU A 218 0.91 -12.89 12.47
CA LEU A 218 1.47 -12.06 13.54
C LEU A 218 2.63 -11.19 13.06
N GLY A 219 3.46 -11.70 12.15
CA GLY A 219 4.62 -11.00 11.64
C GLY A 219 5.06 -11.47 10.26
N TYR A 220 6.00 -10.75 9.67
CA TYR A 220 6.58 -11.10 8.38
C TYR A 220 7.69 -12.15 8.56
N VAL A 221 7.43 -13.35 8.06
CA VAL A 221 8.40 -14.43 7.99
C VAL A 221 9.26 -14.25 6.75
N LYS A 222 10.51 -13.84 6.92
CA LYS A 222 11.44 -13.57 5.81
C LYS A 222 12.10 -14.87 5.33
N ASN A 223 12.61 -15.68 6.27
CA ASN A 223 13.20 -16.99 5.98
C ASN A 223 12.65 -18.02 6.96
N MET A 224 12.66 -19.27 6.54
CA MET A 224 12.26 -20.40 7.35
C MET A 224 13.04 -21.63 6.92
N GLU A 225 13.71 -22.26 7.87
CA GLU A 225 14.43 -23.52 7.68
C GLU A 225 13.78 -24.60 8.52
N MET A 226 13.57 -25.78 7.94
CA MET A 226 12.97 -26.93 8.61
C MET A 226 14.07 -27.83 9.15
N PHE A 227 13.96 -28.21 10.42
CA PHE A 227 14.73 -29.22 11.10
C PHE A 227 13.79 -30.38 11.51
N ASP A 228 14.31 -31.46 12.06
CA ASP A 228 13.53 -32.68 12.33
C ASP A 228 12.27 -32.43 13.17
N ASP A 229 12.35 -31.57 14.20
CA ASP A 229 11.30 -31.34 15.20
C ASP A 229 10.88 -29.85 15.32
N TYR A 230 11.54 -28.94 14.63
CA TYR A 230 11.22 -27.50 14.66
C TYR A 230 11.55 -26.79 13.37
N TYR A 231 10.93 -25.62 13.19
CA TYR A 231 11.33 -24.62 12.20
C TYR A 231 12.16 -23.53 12.86
N LEU A 232 13.27 -23.15 12.24
CA LEU A 232 14.00 -21.92 12.57
C LEU A 232 13.47 -20.80 11.68
N VAL A 233 12.91 -19.77 12.30
CA VAL A 233 12.16 -18.73 11.59
C VAL A 233 12.77 -17.37 11.84
N ASP A 234 13.10 -16.66 10.77
CA ASP A 234 13.46 -15.25 10.80
C ASP A 234 12.17 -14.41 10.71
N LEU A 235 11.74 -13.89 11.85
CA LEU A 235 10.49 -13.16 12.01
C LEU A 235 10.75 -11.68 12.23
N TYR A 236 10.09 -10.84 11.44
CA TYR A 236 9.95 -9.42 11.71
C TYR A 236 8.57 -9.17 12.34
N LEU A 237 8.57 -8.68 13.58
CA LEU A 237 7.38 -8.56 14.40
C LEU A 237 7.02 -7.09 14.66
N PRO A 238 5.83 -6.61 14.27
CA PRO A 238 5.36 -5.29 14.64
C PRO A 238 5.06 -5.23 16.15
N ASN A 239 5.33 -4.09 16.76
CA ASN A 239 5.21 -3.92 18.22
C ASN A 239 3.84 -4.29 18.79
N TYR A 240 2.76 -4.05 18.01
CA TYR A 240 1.38 -4.34 18.43
C TYR A 240 1.04 -5.84 18.49
N ASN A 241 1.89 -6.72 17.94
CA ASN A 241 1.68 -8.16 17.98
C ASN A 241 2.60 -8.90 18.98
N LYS A 242 3.45 -8.19 19.73
CA LYS A 242 4.38 -8.82 20.69
C LYS A 242 3.69 -9.72 21.72
N GLN A 243 2.55 -9.26 22.26
CA GLN A 243 1.82 -10.07 23.24
C GLN A 243 1.21 -11.31 22.58
N LYS A 244 0.62 -11.16 21.41
CA LYS A 244 0.04 -12.28 20.66
C LYS A 244 1.06 -13.34 20.28
N LEU A 245 2.32 -12.94 19.97
CA LEU A 245 3.39 -13.90 19.73
C LEU A 245 3.75 -14.69 20.99
N LYS A 246 3.82 -14.03 22.16
CA LYS A 246 4.06 -14.73 23.43
C LYS A 246 2.97 -15.75 23.72
N ASP A 247 1.72 -15.38 23.53
CA ASP A 247 0.57 -16.27 23.72
C ASP A 247 0.67 -17.47 22.74
N PHE A 248 0.95 -17.22 21.46
CA PHE A 248 1.16 -18.27 20.46
C PHE A 248 2.31 -19.24 20.79
N LEU A 249 3.40 -18.75 21.38
CA LEU A 249 4.54 -19.61 21.75
C LEU A 249 4.26 -20.46 23.00
N ASN A 250 3.41 -19.98 23.90
CA ASN A 250 3.09 -20.66 25.16
C ASN A 250 1.97 -21.70 25.02
N ASP A 251 1.07 -21.56 24.04
CA ASP A 251 0.04 -22.55 23.69
C ASP A 251 0.67 -23.78 22.99
#